data_94dd47ae4413d17df57d639af0848ebd
#
_entry.id   94dd47ae4413d17df57d639af0848ebd
#
_cell.length_a   1.000
_cell.length_b   1.000
_cell.length_c   1.000
_cell.angle_alpha   90.00
_cell.angle_beta   90.00
_cell.angle_gamma   90.00
#
_symmetry.space_group_name_H-M   'P 1'
#
loop_
_entity.id
_entity.type
_entity.pdbx_description
1 polymer ?
#
loop_
_entity_poly.entity_id
_entity_poly.type
_entity_poly.pdbx_seq_one_letter_code
_entity_poly.pdbx_strand_id
1 'polypeptide(L)'
;MVASMAVSQLLARWVHFYGHAPVNATVTYLHLVGILVGGGVAVAADRSSLRLSPATPDWSNELARLAGVHRWVVGGLALIFASGMLMMSAKLGSFATSVVFWTKMGLIALLLGNGYIRMRAENALRQGSAAGWGRFRRTSVASLVLWMVILLAGTLLHSTT
;
A
#
# COMPACT_ATOMS: atom_id res chain seq x y z
N MET A 1 -17.21 2.00 31.46
CA MET A 1 -16.04 2.09 32.33
C MET A 1 -15.18 0.82 32.32
N VAL A 2 -15.71 -0.38 32.54
CA VAL A 2 -14.94 -1.66 32.53
C VAL A 2 -14.26 -1.95 31.17
N ALA A 3 -14.94 -1.74 30.05
CA ALA A 3 -14.36 -1.96 28.72
C ALA A 3 -13.18 -1.02 28.42
N SER A 4 -13.20 0.23 28.89
CA SER A 4 -12.12 1.19 28.72
C SER A 4 -10.87 0.78 29.52
N MET A 5 -11.05 0.23 30.73
CA MET A 5 -9.95 -0.27 31.57
C MET A 5 -9.31 -1.53 30.95
N ALA A 6 -10.10 -2.43 30.38
CA ALA A 6 -9.59 -3.62 29.71
C ALA A 6 -8.75 -3.26 28.46
N VAL A 7 -9.22 -2.31 27.64
CA VAL A 7 -8.48 -1.84 26.46
C VAL A 7 -7.15 -1.17 26.85
N SER A 8 -7.14 -0.34 27.88
CA SER A 8 -5.91 0.32 28.35
C SER A 8 -4.89 -0.68 28.90
N GLN A 9 -5.33 -1.73 29.59
CA GLN A 9 -4.44 -2.79 30.07
C GLN A 9 -3.86 -3.63 28.91
N LEU A 10 -4.66 -3.94 27.91
CA LEU A 10 -4.19 -4.66 26.71
C LEU A 10 -3.15 -3.83 25.94
N LEU A 11 -3.40 -2.55 25.76
CA LEU A 11 -2.45 -1.64 25.12
C LEU A 11 -1.14 -1.52 25.92
N ALA A 12 -1.21 -1.41 27.25
CA ALA A 12 -0.01 -1.35 28.10
C ALA A 12 0.83 -2.64 27.99
N ARG A 13 0.19 -3.81 27.98
CA ARG A 13 0.87 -5.09 27.78
C ARG A 13 1.50 -5.18 26.39
N TRP A 14 0.80 -4.71 25.36
CA TRP A 14 1.33 -4.67 24.00
C TRP A 14 2.54 -3.75 23.87
N VAL A 15 2.48 -2.53 24.41
CA VAL A 15 3.60 -1.58 24.41
C VAL A 15 4.83 -2.19 25.07
N HIS A 16 4.64 -2.85 26.23
CA HIS A 16 5.73 -3.55 26.92
C HIS A 16 6.31 -4.68 26.07
N PHE A 17 5.46 -5.52 25.48
CA PHE A 17 5.89 -6.64 24.63
C PHE A 17 6.59 -6.14 23.35
N TYR A 18 6.08 -5.09 22.71
CA TYR A 18 6.68 -4.47 21.53
C TYR A 18 8.05 -3.83 21.84
N GLY A 19 8.30 -3.43 23.09
CA GLY A 19 9.60 -2.93 23.56
C GLY A 19 10.74 -3.94 23.48
N HIS A 20 10.43 -5.25 23.39
CA HIS A 20 11.47 -6.27 23.19
C HIS A 20 12.02 -6.22 21.77
N ALA A 21 13.36 -6.15 21.62
CA ALA A 21 14.04 -6.04 20.34
C ALA A 21 13.59 -7.08 19.28
N PRO A 22 13.43 -8.38 19.60
CA PRO A 22 13.00 -9.37 18.59
C PRO A 22 11.57 -9.13 18.11
N VAL A 23 10.66 -8.65 18.95
CA VAL A 23 9.26 -8.37 18.55
C VAL A 23 9.21 -7.16 17.61
N ASN A 24 9.87 -6.07 17.99
CA ASN A 24 9.98 -4.86 17.17
C ASN A 24 10.60 -5.18 15.81
N ALA A 25 11.72 -5.92 15.80
CA ALA A 25 12.39 -6.32 14.57
C ALA A 25 11.48 -7.19 13.67
N THR A 26 10.72 -8.13 14.27
CA THR A 26 9.80 -8.99 13.50
C THR A 26 8.66 -8.18 12.88
N VAL A 27 8.02 -7.28 13.62
CA VAL A 27 6.94 -6.44 13.08
C VAL A 27 7.45 -5.52 11.98
N THR A 28 8.64 -4.92 12.17
CA THR A 28 9.30 -4.10 11.16
C THR A 28 9.64 -4.91 9.90
N TYR A 29 10.18 -6.10 10.09
CA TYR A 29 10.48 -7.03 8.98
C TYR A 29 9.21 -7.38 8.18
N LEU A 30 8.11 -7.73 8.85
CA LEU A 30 6.84 -8.02 8.17
C LEU A 30 6.32 -6.80 7.40
N HIS A 31 6.49 -5.60 7.93
CA HIS A 31 6.12 -4.36 7.24
C HIS A 31 6.95 -4.17 5.96
N LEU A 32 8.27 -4.40 6.02
CA LEU A 32 9.16 -4.32 4.87
C LEU A 32 8.86 -5.40 3.83
N VAL A 33 8.56 -6.63 4.25
CA VAL A 33 8.11 -7.71 3.36
C VAL A 33 6.81 -7.32 2.67
N GLY A 34 5.86 -6.72 3.39
CA GLY A 34 4.63 -6.20 2.81
C GLY A 34 4.90 -5.14 1.73
N ILE A 35 5.83 -4.21 1.98
CA ILE A 35 6.25 -3.18 1.00
C ILE A 35 6.89 -3.84 -0.23
N LEU A 36 7.77 -4.81 -0.04
CA LEU A 36 8.43 -5.52 -1.11
C LEU A 36 7.44 -6.28 -1.99
N VAL A 37 6.54 -7.06 -1.37
CA VAL A 37 5.54 -7.87 -2.08
C VAL A 37 4.44 -6.96 -2.67
N GLY A 38 3.84 -6.09 -1.88
CA GLY A 38 2.75 -5.22 -2.35
C GLY A 38 3.24 -4.14 -3.31
N GLY A 39 4.21 -3.34 -2.87
CA GLY A 39 4.76 -2.22 -3.63
C GLY A 39 5.62 -2.66 -4.82
N GLY A 40 6.54 -3.60 -4.61
CA GLY A 40 7.41 -4.09 -5.67
C GLY A 40 6.62 -4.72 -6.82
N VAL A 41 5.64 -5.58 -6.50
CA VAL A 41 4.75 -6.19 -7.50
C VAL A 41 3.87 -5.16 -8.19
N ALA A 42 3.33 -4.17 -7.45
CA ALA A 42 2.54 -3.08 -8.04
C ALA A 42 3.37 -2.25 -9.04
N VAL A 43 4.59 -1.86 -8.65
CA VAL A 43 5.51 -1.09 -9.51
C VAL A 43 5.86 -1.89 -10.78
N ALA A 44 6.15 -3.19 -10.66
CA ALA A 44 6.43 -4.04 -11.81
C ALA A 44 5.22 -4.15 -12.75
N ALA A 45 4.02 -4.34 -12.20
CA ALA A 45 2.76 -4.40 -12.96
C ALA A 45 2.44 -3.07 -13.66
N ASP A 46 2.67 -1.93 -12.98
CA ASP A 46 2.45 -0.61 -13.55
C ASP A 46 3.42 -0.32 -14.71
N ARG A 47 4.70 -0.68 -14.57
CA ARG A 47 5.68 -0.57 -15.67
C ARG A 47 5.27 -1.43 -16.87
N SER A 48 4.84 -2.66 -16.63
CA SER A 48 4.35 -3.53 -17.70
C SER A 48 3.11 -2.96 -18.38
N SER A 49 2.18 -2.41 -17.60
CA SER A 49 0.97 -1.74 -18.10
C SER A 49 1.27 -0.57 -19.02
N LEU A 50 2.31 0.22 -18.74
CA LEU A 50 2.71 1.36 -19.56
C LEU A 50 3.27 0.97 -20.92
N ARG A 51 3.71 -0.28 -21.09
CA ARG A 51 4.19 -0.84 -22.37
C ARG A 51 3.04 -1.36 -23.23
N LEU A 52 1.86 -1.58 -22.65
CA LEU A 52 0.69 -2.04 -23.39
C LEU A 52 0.07 -0.90 -24.20
N SER A 53 -0.37 -1.25 -25.41
CA SER A 53 -1.09 -0.36 -26.32
C SER A 53 -2.14 -1.15 -27.10
N PRO A 54 -3.11 -0.49 -27.76
CA PRO A 54 -4.05 -1.17 -28.65
C PRO A 54 -3.37 -1.92 -29.79
N ALA A 55 -2.16 -1.52 -30.18
CA ALA A 55 -1.37 -2.17 -31.24
C ALA A 55 -0.52 -3.36 -30.74
N THR A 56 -0.49 -3.61 -29.42
CA THR A 56 0.25 -4.75 -28.88
C THR A 56 -0.46 -6.05 -29.24
N PRO A 57 0.19 -7.02 -29.88
CA PRO A 57 -0.40 -8.33 -30.09
C PRO A 57 -0.81 -8.94 -28.74
N ASP A 58 -1.96 -9.62 -28.71
CA ASP A 58 -2.49 -10.29 -27.51
C ASP A 58 -2.60 -9.42 -26.24
N TRP A 59 -2.81 -8.11 -26.41
CA TRP A 59 -2.93 -7.17 -25.26
C TRP A 59 -3.97 -7.62 -24.22
N SER A 60 -5.02 -8.33 -24.67
CA SER A 60 -6.07 -8.84 -23.79
C SER A 60 -5.57 -9.94 -22.86
N ASN A 61 -4.70 -10.84 -23.31
CA ASN A 61 -4.07 -11.88 -22.52
C ASN A 61 -3.06 -11.28 -21.55
N GLU A 62 -2.29 -10.29 -21.97
CA GLU A 62 -1.38 -9.56 -21.09
C GLU A 62 -2.14 -8.80 -20.00
N LEU A 63 -3.28 -8.18 -20.32
CA LEU A 63 -4.14 -7.52 -19.36
C LEU A 63 -4.73 -8.52 -18.36
N ALA A 64 -5.13 -9.71 -18.80
CA ALA A 64 -5.60 -10.78 -17.93
C ALA A 64 -4.50 -11.28 -16.98
N ARG A 65 -3.26 -11.39 -17.47
CA ARG A 65 -2.10 -11.77 -16.67
C ARG A 65 -1.80 -10.74 -15.58
N LEU A 66 -1.83 -9.44 -15.91
CA LEU A 66 -1.65 -8.35 -14.96
C LEU A 66 -2.74 -8.34 -13.88
N ALA A 67 -3.97 -8.67 -14.21
CA ALA A 67 -5.05 -8.81 -13.23
C ALA A 67 -4.77 -9.95 -12.21
N GLY A 68 -4.18 -11.05 -12.64
CA GLY A 68 -3.78 -12.16 -11.76
C GLY A 68 -2.75 -11.76 -10.69
N VAL A 69 -1.97 -10.72 -10.96
CA VAL A 69 -0.97 -10.18 -10.03
C VAL A 69 -1.61 -9.37 -8.90
N HIS A 70 -2.83 -8.88 -9.09
CA HIS A 70 -3.53 -8.00 -8.14
C HIS A 70 -3.68 -8.61 -6.74
N ARG A 71 -3.89 -9.92 -6.63
CA ARG A 71 -3.96 -10.63 -5.34
C ARG A 71 -2.70 -10.46 -4.48
N TRP A 72 -1.52 -10.42 -5.10
CA TRP A 72 -0.24 -10.22 -4.40
C TRP A 72 -0.10 -8.78 -3.90
N VAL A 73 -0.55 -7.82 -4.69
CA VAL A 73 -0.59 -6.41 -4.29
C VAL A 73 -1.52 -6.23 -3.09
N VAL A 74 -2.73 -6.80 -3.14
CA VAL A 74 -3.70 -6.74 -2.03
C VAL A 74 -3.16 -7.44 -0.79
N GLY A 75 -2.57 -8.63 -0.93
CA GLY A 75 -1.94 -9.35 0.18
C GLY A 75 -0.81 -8.55 0.83
N GLY A 76 0.07 -7.94 0.02
CA GLY A 76 1.12 -7.07 0.51
C GLY A 76 0.57 -5.82 1.21
N LEU A 77 -0.46 -5.17 0.67
CA LEU A 77 -1.13 -4.03 1.31
C LEU A 77 -1.78 -4.43 2.65
N ALA A 78 -2.42 -5.59 2.73
CA ALA A 78 -2.98 -6.11 3.97
C ALA A 78 -1.89 -6.32 5.03
N LEU A 79 -0.74 -6.86 4.63
CA LEU A 79 0.40 -7.07 5.52
C LEU A 79 1.01 -5.72 5.99
N ILE A 80 1.15 -4.74 5.08
CA ILE A 80 1.59 -3.38 5.42
C ILE A 80 0.62 -2.74 6.43
N PHE A 81 -0.67 -2.87 6.18
CA PHE A 81 -1.70 -2.30 7.05
C PHE A 81 -1.67 -2.94 8.45
N ALA A 82 -1.69 -4.28 8.54
CA ALA A 82 -1.67 -4.99 9.80
C ALA A 82 -0.40 -4.67 10.63
N SER A 83 0.79 -4.76 10.01
CA SER A 83 2.04 -4.45 10.66
C SER A 83 2.15 -2.96 11.04
N GLY A 84 1.68 -2.06 10.18
CA GLY A 84 1.63 -0.63 10.45
C GLY A 84 0.71 -0.28 11.63
N MET A 85 -0.45 -0.92 11.76
CA MET A 85 -1.34 -0.78 12.90
C MET A 85 -0.70 -1.26 14.21
N LEU A 86 0.05 -2.37 14.18
CA LEU A 86 0.81 -2.86 15.33
C LEU A 86 1.90 -1.86 15.75
N MET A 87 2.64 -1.29 14.80
CA MET A 87 3.66 -0.26 15.08
C MET A 87 3.02 1.01 15.64
N MET A 88 1.93 1.48 15.03
CA MET A 88 1.22 2.67 15.47
C MET A 88 0.66 2.51 16.88
N SER A 89 0.06 1.36 17.20
CA SER A 89 -0.52 1.11 18.52
C SER A 89 0.52 1.07 19.65
N ALA A 90 1.77 0.74 19.32
CA ALA A 90 2.89 0.74 20.27
C ALA A 90 3.46 2.14 20.53
N LYS A 91 3.30 3.09 19.59
CA LYS A 91 3.88 4.45 19.64
C LYS A 91 2.83 5.54 19.36
N LEU A 92 1.60 5.39 19.86
CA LEU A 92 0.46 6.27 19.59
C LEU A 92 0.78 7.77 19.81
N GLY A 93 1.47 8.11 20.89
CA GLY A 93 1.81 9.50 21.23
C GLY A 93 2.67 10.18 20.16
N SER A 94 3.65 9.48 19.61
CA SER A 94 4.56 10.02 18.58
C SER A 94 3.88 10.15 17.22
N PHE A 95 3.07 9.15 16.83
CA PHE A 95 2.43 9.14 15.50
C PHE A 95 1.24 10.09 15.41
N ALA A 96 0.44 10.22 16.48
CA ALA A 96 -0.76 11.06 16.46
C ALA A 96 -0.45 12.55 16.24
N THR A 97 0.71 13.03 16.67
CA THR A 97 1.17 14.42 16.52
C THR A 97 2.03 14.65 15.28
N SER A 98 2.44 13.59 14.57
CA SER A 98 3.34 13.69 13.44
C SER A 98 2.60 14.11 12.15
N VAL A 99 2.96 15.26 11.59
CA VAL A 99 2.48 15.72 10.28
C VAL A 99 2.86 14.74 9.17
N VAL A 100 4.07 14.17 9.25
CA VAL A 100 4.57 13.19 8.26
C VAL A 100 3.71 11.93 8.27
N PHE A 101 3.28 11.48 9.45
CA PHE A 101 2.37 10.33 9.58
C PHE A 101 1.03 10.59 8.87
N TRP A 102 0.40 11.73 9.12
CA TRP A 102 -0.90 12.06 8.50
C TRP A 102 -0.78 12.29 7.00
N THR A 103 0.32 12.90 6.54
CA THR A 103 0.62 13.02 5.11
C THR A 103 0.73 11.64 4.46
N LYS A 104 1.45 10.69 5.09
CA LYS A 104 1.56 9.32 4.59
C LYS A 104 0.19 8.63 4.53
N MET A 105 -0.66 8.80 5.54
CA MET A 105 -2.03 8.23 5.52
C MET A 105 -2.85 8.79 4.36
N GLY A 106 -2.78 10.11 4.10
CA GLY A 106 -3.41 10.74 2.94
C GLY A 106 -2.92 10.18 1.60
N LEU A 107 -1.59 10.00 1.46
CA LEU A 107 -1.00 9.38 0.26
C LEU A 107 -1.45 7.93 0.05
N ILE A 108 -1.57 7.15 1.13
CA ILE A 108 -2.10 5.78 1.05
C ILE A 108 -3.57 5.79 0.60
N ALA A 109 -4.39 6.69 1.13
CA ALA A 109 -5.79 6.85 0.69
C ALA A 109 -5.87 7.21 -0.80
N LEU A 110 -5.01 8.12 -1.28
CA LEU A 110 -4.91 8.46 -2.71
C LEU A 110 -4.46 7.26 -3.55
N LEU A 111 -3.51 6.45 -3.06
CA LEU A 111 -3.07 5.24 -3.75
C LEU A 111 -4.21 4.22 -3.89
N LEU A 112 -4.98 4.00 -2.84
CA LEU A 112 -6.14 3.09 -2.87
C LEU A 112 -7.23 3.59 -3.82
N GLY A 113 -7.53 4.91 -3.80
CA GLY A 113 -8.46 5.56 -4.73
C GLY A 113 -8.00 5.43 -6.18
N ASN A 114 -6.70 5.66 -6.44
CA ASN A 114 -6.09 5.45 -7.76
C ASN A 114 -6.20 3.99 -8.22
N GLY A 115 -5.96 3.02 -7.32
CA GLY A 115 -6.13 1.60 -7.59
C GLY A 115 -7.57 1.23 -8.00
N TYR A 116 -8.56 1.81 -7.33
CA TYR A 116 -9.96 1.65 -7.68
C TYR A 116 -10.30 2.22 -9.08
N ILE A 117 -9.80 3.42 -9.40
CA ILE A 117 -9.98 4.03 -10.73
C ILE A 117 -9.31 3.19 -11.82
N ARG A 118 -8.12 2.65 -11.52
CA ARG A 118 -7.40 1.74 -12.43
C ARG A 118 -8.21 0.48 -12.72
N MET A 119 -8.75 -0.16 -11.68
CA MET A 119 -9.59 -1.36 -11.85
C MET A 119 -10.81 -1.09 -12.75
N ARG A 120 -11.44 0.08 -12.61
CA ARG A 120 -12.53 0.51 -13.50
C ARG A 120 -12.07 0.72 -14.95
N ALA A 121 -10.88 1.32 -15.14
CA ALA A 121 -10.30 1.51 -16.48
C ALA A 121 -9.97 0.16 -17.15
N GLU A 122 -9.43 -0.79 -16.39
CA GLU A 122 -9.14 -2.14 -16.86
C GLU A 122 -10.42 -2.87 -17.29
N ASN A 123 -11.48 -2.80 -16.47
CA ASN A 123 -12.78 -3.39 -16.83
C ASN A 123 -13.38 -2.76 -18.10
N ALA A 124 -13.24 -1.43 -18.28
CA ALA A 124 -13.69 -0.77 -19.51
C ALA A 124 -12.90 -1.24 -20.75
N LEU A 125 -11.58 -1.47 -20.62
CA LEU A 125 -10.77 -2.04 -21.71
C LEU A 125 -11.21 -3.46 -22.06
N ARG A 126 -11.51 -4.31 -21.06
CA ARG A 126 -12.04 -5.68 -21.29
C ARG A 126 -13.38 -5.68 -22.01
N GLN A 127 -14.16 -4.61 -21.86
CA GLN A 127 -15.45 -4.40 -22.54
C GLN A 127 -15.29 -3.72 -23.91
N GLY A 128 -14.05 -3.54 -24.41
CA GLY A 128 -13.78 -2.95 -25.72
C GLY A 128 -13.81 -1.44 -25.79
N SER A 129 -13.86 -0.72 -24.66
CA SER A 129 -13.89 0.75 -24.62
C SER A 129 -12.50 1.35 -24.86
N ALA A 130 -12.27 1.95 -26.04
CA ALA A 130 -11.01 2.64 -26.35
C ALA A 130 -10.69 3.80 -25.40
N ALA A 131 -11.69 4.45 -24.80
CA ALA A 131 -11.51 5.53 -23.83
C ALA A 131 -10.83 5.06 -22.52
N GLY A 132 -10.82 3.76 -22.26
CA GLY A 132 -10.14 3.14 -21.11
C GLY A 132 -8.62 3.32 -21.11
N TRP A 133 -7.98 3.35 -22.31
CA TRP A 133 -6.52 3.38 -22.45
C TRP A 133 -5.86 4.60 -21.78
N GLY A 134 -6.39 5.79 -22.02
CA GLY A 134 -5.84 7.02 -21.44
C GLY A 134 -5.93 7.03 -19.91
N ARG A 135 -7.04 6.55 -19.36
CA ARG A 135 -7.26 6.45 -17.92
C ARG A 135 -6.36 5.37 -17.30
N PHE A 136 -6.25 4.20 -17.93
CA PHE A 136 -5.39 3.12 -17.50
C PHE A 136 -3.92 3.55 -17.42
N ARG A 137 -3.41 4.25 -18.44
CA ARG A 137 -2.05 4.78 -18.47
C ARG A 137 -1.80 5.84 -17.39
N ARG A 138 -2.74 6.79 -17.22
CA ARG A 138 -2.61 7.85 -16.18
C ARG A 138 -2.59 7.27 -14.77
N THR A 139 -3.45 6.30 -14.48
CA THR A 139 -3.49 5.65 -13.18
C THR A 139 -2.24 4.81 -12.90
N SER A 140 -1.64 4.19 -13.91
CA SER A 140 -0.35 3.49 -13.75
C SER A 140 0.80 4.45 -13.43
N VAL A 141 0.88 5.60 -14.10
CA VAL A 141 1.88 6.63 -13.78
C VAL A 141 1.65 7.18 -12.37
N ALA A 142 0.40 7.52 -12.03
CA ALA A 142 0.06 8.03 -10.69
C ALA A 142 0.41 7.01 -9.59
N SER A 143 0.16 5.72 -9.81
CA SER A 143 0.54 4.65 -8.88
C SER A 143 2.05 4.60 -8.65
N LEU A 144 2.85 4.65 -9.72
CA LEU A 144 4.32 4.66 -9.62
C LEU A 144 4.82 5.84 -8.78
N VAL A 145 4.32 7.05 -9.06
CA VAL A 145 4.69 8.26 -8.32
C VAL A 145 4.27 8.14 -6.85
N LEU A 146 3.03 7.72 -6.58
CA LEU A 146 2.52 7.58 -5.22
C LEU A 146 3.34 6.57 -4.41
N TRP A 147 3.71 5.41 -4.98
CA TRP A 147 4.58 4.45 -4.32
C TRP A 147 5.92 5.06 -3.93
N MET A 148 6.57 5.80 -4.83
CA MET A 148 7.85 6.45 -4.54
C MET A 148 7.71 7.50 -3.43
N VAL A 149 6.68 8.32 -3.48
CA VAL A 149 6.43 9.36 -2.45
C VAL A 149 6.08 8.74 -1.10
N ILE A 150 5.30 7.65 -1.07
CA ILE A 150 4.95 6.94 0.17
C ILE A 150 6.20 6.31 0.80
N LEU A 151 7.09 5.73 0.00
CA LEU A 151 8.37 5.19 0.48
C LEU A 151 9.23 6.30 1.08
N LEU A 152 9.37 7.42 0.38
CA LEU A 152 10.11 8.60 0.88
C LEU A 152 9.52 9.12 2.19
N ALA A 153 8.19 9.28 2.27
CA ALA A 153 7.52 9.70 3.50
C ALA A 153 7.74 8.69 4.65
N GLY A 154 7.79 7.39 4.33
CA GLY A 154 8.09 6.35 5.31
C GLY A 154 9.51 6.42 5.87
N THR A 155 10.51 6.68 5.02
CA THR A 155 11.90 6.86 5.46
C THR A 155 12.09 8.13 6.28
N LEU A 156 11.44 9.24 5.89
CA LEU A 156 11.45 10.47 6.68
C LEU A 156 10.80 10.29 8.05
N LEU A 157 9.67 9.57 8.12
CA LEU A 157 9.01 9.30 9.39
C LEU A 157 9.92 8.48 10.33
N HIS A 158 10.65 7.49 9.78
CA HIS A 158 11.56 6.67 10.56
C HIS A 158 12.76 7.47 11.09
N SER A 159 13.22 8.49 10.36
CA SER A 159 14.34 9.34 10.81
C SER A 159 13.96 10.39 11.85
N THR A 160 12.65 10.63 12.08
CA THR A 160 12.13 11.66 12.98
C THR A 160 11.45 11.10 14.23
N THR A 161 11.30 9.78 14.34
CA THR A 161 10.67 9.05 15.46
C THR A 161 11.62 8.06 16.12
#